data_11cfe874e7de50d9b802df92e653abca
#
_entry.id   11cfe874e7de50d9b802df92e653abca
#
_cell.length_a   1.000
_cell.length_b   1.000
_cell.length_c   1.000
_cell.angle_alpha   90.00
_cell.angle_beta   90.00
_cell.angle_gamma   90.00
#
_symmetry.space_group_name_H-M   'P 1'
#
loop_
_entity.id
_entity.type
_entity.pdbx_description
1 polymer ?
#
loop_
_entity_poly.entity_id
_entity_poly.type
_entity_poly.pdbx_seq_one_letter_code
_entity_poly.pdbx_strand_id
1 'polypeptide(L)'
;IITLIAATGVVVGALVLFIVLSGFSGLKEYSLEYTNIFDSDLKVYPASGKTILFTEAQKKQLKAIPEIHAASQVVEERVFIQFKGKNDMAYIKGVDTQYDYVNPTDSILISEAWLVPNKSEVVIGYGTSNKLGLGVRDYSGLLELFVPKPGAGQIDILNPSKDFSKE
;
A
#
# COMPACT_ATOMS: atom_id res chain seq x y z
N ILE A 1 51.70 -2.00 31.08
CA ILE A 1 51.03 -3.08 30.34
C ILE A 1 49.55 -3.16 30.71
N ILE A 2 49.15 -3.21 32.00
CA ILE A 2 47.75 -3.31 32.47
C ILE A 2 46.92 -2.14 31.98
N THR A 3 47.43 -0.92 32.05
CA THR A 3 46.74 0.29 31.59
C THR A 3 46.49 0.28 30.07
N LEU A 4 47.39 -0.27 29.32
CA LEU A 4 47.26 -0.39 27.87
C LEU A 4 46.20 -1.41 27.47
N ILE A 5 46.12 -2.53 28.17
CA ILE A 5 45.09 -3.55 27.98
C ILE A 5 43.72 -2.97 28.33
N ALA A 6 43.61 -2.26 29.44
CA ALA A 6 42.35 -1.61 29.84
C ALA A 6 41.88 -0.55 28.81
N ALA A 7 42.80 0.31 28.35
CA ALA A 7 42.51 1.29 27.33
C ALA A 7 42.06 0.67 26.00
N THR A 8 42.68 -0.41 25.56
CA THR A 8 42.29 -1.15 24.37
C THR A 8 40.87 -1.73 24.52
N GLY A 9 40.59 -2.29 25.71
CA GLY A 9 39.23 -2.82 25.99
C GLY A 9 38.15 -1.75 25.87
N VAL A 10 38.38 -0.56 26.40
CA VAL A 10 37.41 0.57 26.30
C VAL A 10 37.23 1.02 24.85
N VAL A 11 38.31 1.13 24.10
CA VAL A 11 38.24 1.53 22.66
C VAL A 11 37.47 0.50 21.85
N VAL A 12 37.74 -0.79 22.02
CA VAL A 12 37.05 -1.86 21.31
C VAL A 12 35.56 -1.86 21.70
N GLY A 13 35.22 -1.72 22.99
CA GLY A 13 33.85 -1.64 23.46
C GLY A 13 33.08 -0.47 22.85
N ALA A 14 33.68 0.72 22.83
CA ALA A 14 33.11 1.90 22.21
C ALA A 14 32.89 1.73 20.70
N LEU A 15 33.85 1.13 20.02
CA LEU A 15 33.80 0.89 18.58
C LEU A 15 32.68 -0.09 18.20
N VAL A 16 32.53 -1.18 18.95
CA VAL A 16 31.47 -2.16 18.76
C VAL A 16 30.09 -1.47 18.97
N LEU A 17 29.97 -0.67 20.02
CA LEU A 17 28.72 0.03 20.34
C LEU A 17 28.36 1.04 19.24
N PHE A 18 29.36 1.76 18.72
CA PHE A 18 29.19 2.69 17.59
C PHE A 18 28.71 1.98 16.32
N ILE A 19 29.31 0.84 15.97
CA ILE A 19 28.90 0.06 14.78
C ILE A 19 27.46 -0.42 14.92
N VAL A 20 27.10 -0.97 16.08
CA VAL A 20 25.73 -1.45 16.33
C VAL A 20 24.72 -0.33 16.25
N LEU A 21 24.95 0.79 16.92
CA LEU A 21 24.04 1.93 16.90
C LEU A 21 23.91 2.54 15.50
N SER A 22 25.02 2.65 14.78
CA SER A 22 25.01 3.15 13.39
C SER A 22 24.22 2.23 12.46
N GLY A 23 24.39 0.91 12.58
CA GLY A 23 23.62 -0.07 11.82
C GLY A 23 22.13 0.00 12.12
N PHE A 24 21.77 0.11 13.39
CA PHE A 24 20.35 0.26 13.80
C PHE A 24 19.72 1.57 13.31
N SER A 25 20.47 2.67 13.35
CA SER A 25 19.99 3.96 12.85
C SER A 25 19.71 3.90 11.35
N GLY A 26 20.63 3.35 10.57
CA GLY A 26 20.46 3.20 9.12
C GLY A 26 19.31 2.26 8.76
N LEU A 27 19.15 1.15 9.48
CA LEU A 27 18.04 0.21 9.25
C LEU A 27 16.69 0.84 9.58
N LYS A 28 16.61 1.63 10.65
CA LYS A 28 15.38 2.36 11.01
C LYS A 28 14.99 3.37 9.94
N GLU A 29 15.94 4.17 9.45
CA GLU A 29 15.70 5.16 8.41
C GLU A 29 15.24 4.51 7.10
N TYR A 30 15.92 3.46 6.67
CA TYR A 30 15.54 2.65 5.52
C TYR A 30 14.13 2.05 5.66
N SER A 31 13.79 1.49 6.83
CA SER A 31 12.47 0.92 7.07
C SER A 31 11.35 1.97 7.03
N LEU A 32 11.59 3.16 7.57
CA LEU A 32 10.63 4.27 7.55
C LEU A 32 10.43 4.84 6.15
N GLU A 33 11.49 4.93 5.36
CA GLU A 33 11.42 5.42 3.98
C GLU A 33 10.50 4.53 3.13
N TYR A 34 10.60 3.20 3.23
CA TYR A 34 9.72 2.28 2.52
C TYR A 34 8.26 2.32 2.99
N THR A 35 8.02 2.60 4.26
CA THR A 35 6.65 2.67 4.80
C THR A 35 5.95 3.96 4.39
N ASN A 36 6.67 5.06 4.31
CA ASN A 36 6.12 6.37 4.01
C ASN A 36 5.70 6.54 2.52
N ILE A 37 6.26 5.74 1.61
CA ILE A 37 5.93 5.84 0.17
C ILE A 37 4.47 5.45 -0.11
N PHE A 38 3.92 4.50 0.65
CA PHE A 38 2.54 4.01 0.45
C PHE A 38 1.49 4.71 1.30
N ASP A 39 1.92 5.41 2.33
CA ASP A 39 1.04 6.03 3.31
C ASP A 39 1.14 7.55 3.23
N SER A 40 -0.01 8.19 2.97
CA SER A 40 -0.15 9.63 3.11
C SER A 40 0.05 10.06 4.56
N ASP A 41 0.52 11.29 4.78
CA ASP A 41 0.78 11.85 6.11
C ASP A 41 -0.44 11.78 7.03
N LEU A 42 -1.63 11.89 6.45
CA LEU A 42 -2.89 11.84 7.20
C LEU A 42 -3.93 10.97 6.46
N LYS A 43 -4.52 10.02 7.18
CA LYS A 43 -5.65 9.22 6.71
C LYS A 43 -6.89 9.49 7.56
N VAL A 44 -8.01 9.74 6.91
CA VAL A 44 -9.31 9.93 7.56
C VAL A 44 -10.17 8.70 7.37
N TYR A 45 -10.62 8.13 8.46
CA TYR A 45 -11.49 6.94 8.49
C TYR A 45 -12.90 7.30 8.95
N PRO A 46 -13.94 6.54 8.54
CA PRO A 46 -15.29 6.73 9.06
C PRO A 46 -15.34 6.42 10.55
N ALA A 47 -16.10 7.21 11.31
CA ALA A 47 -16.35 6.94 12.73
C ALA A 47 -17.25 5.71 12.94
N SER A 48 -18.04 5.36 11.94
CA SER A 48 -18.87 4.15 11.91
C SER A 48 -19.09 3.69 10.47
N GLY A 49 -19.22 2.37 10.27
CA GLY A 49 -19.37 1.80 8.93
C GLY A 49 -18.06 1.74 8.15
N LYS A 50 -18.15 1.53 6.84
CA LYS A 50 -17.00 1.35 5.94
C LYS A 50 -16.69 2.57 5.07
N THR A 51 -17.64 3.49 4.90
CA THR A 51 -17.53 4.59 3.94
C THR A 51 -17.86 5.93 4.57
N ILE A 52 -17.23 6.97 4.05
CA ILE A 52 -17.52 8.37 4.37
C ILE A 52 -18.17 9.01 3.14
N LEU A 53 -19.32 9.63 3.33
CA LEU A 53 -19.88 10.53 2.31
C LEU A 53 -19.13 11.85 2.37
N PHE A 54 -18.28 12.06 1.38
CA PHE A 54 -17.49 13.28 1.28
C PHE A 54 -18.14 14.29 0.35
N THR A 55 -18.80 15.28 0.95
CA THR A 55 -19.58 16.28 0.23
C THR A 55 -18.69 17.37 -0.40
N GLU A 56 -19.18 18.05 -1.44
CA GLU A 56 -18.44 19.17 -2.06
C GLU A 56 -18.16 20.33 -1.08
N ALA A 57 -19.05 20.54 -0.09
CA ALA A 57 -18.81 21.51 0.97
C ALA A 57 -17.60 21.14 1.84
N GLN A 58 -17.48 19.86 2.21
CA GLN A 58 -16.33 19.35 2.98
C GLN A 58 -15.04 19.40 2.16
N LYS A 59 -15.08 19.10 0.86
CA LYS A 59 -13.93 19.26 -0.04
C LYS A 59 -13.43 20.70 -0.08
N LYS A 60 -14.38 21.65 -0.12
CA LYS A 60 -14.06 23.08 -0.14
C LYS A 60 -13.45 23.55 1.18
N GLN A 61 -13.97 23.05 2.31
CA GLN A 61 -13.40 23.32 3.64
C GLN A 61 -12.00 22.73 3.78
N LEU A 62 -11.78 21.52 3.31
CA LEU A 62 -10.47 20.86 3.35
C LEU A 62 -9.42 21.64 2.55
N LYS A 63 -9.78 22.10 1.34
CA LYS A 63 -8.91 22.92 0.49
C LYS A 63 -8.63 24.32 1.05
N ALA A 64 -9.44 24.79 2.00
CA ALA A 64 -9.24 26.08 2.65
C ALA A 64 -8.22 26.04 3.80
N ILE A 65 -7.77 24.84 4.19
CA ILE A 65 -6.75 24.65 5.24
C ILE A 65 -5.37 24.81 4.59
N PRO A 66 -4.57 25.83 4.96
CA PRO A 66 -3.31 26.13 4.28
C PRO A 66 -2.25 25.02 4.37
N GLU A 67 -2.31 24.21 5.43
CA GLU A 67 -1.39 23.12 5.70
C GLU A 67 -1.68 21.86 4.86
N ILE A 68 -2.86 21.78 4.21
CA ILE A 68 -3.24 20.65 3.37
C ILE A 68 -2.97 20.97 1.91
N HIS A 69 -1.91 20.40 1.36
CA HIS A 69 -1.49 20.65 -0.01
C HIS A 69 -2.30 19.84 -1.03
N ALA A 70 -2.65 18.61 -0.69
CA ALA A 70 -3.42 17.72 -1.55
C ALA A 70 -4.25 16.74 -0.73
N ALA A 71 -5.33 16.24 -1.34
CA ALA A 71 -6.17 15.19 -0.76
C ALA A 71 -6.70 14.28 -1.86
N SER A 72 -6.65 12.98 -1.64
CA SER A 72 -7.15 11.93 -2.52
C SER A 72 -8.23 11.12 -1.85
N GLN A 73 -9.18 10.63 -2.63
CA GLN A 73 -10.22 9.72 -2.17
C GLN A 73 -9.81 8.29 -2.49
N VAL A 74 -9.90 7.43 -1.48
CA VAL A 74 -9.49 6.03 -1.60
C VAL A 74 -10.62 5.14 -1.12
N VAL A 75 -10.87 4.05 -1.85
CA VAL A 75 -11.76 2.96 -1.45
C VAL A 75 -10.93 1.70 -1.32
N GLU A 76 -10.94 1.10 -0.14
CA GLU A 76 -10.20 -0.14 0.11
C GLU A 76 -11.18 -1.28 0.42
N GLU A 77 -11.02 -2.42 -0.25
CA GLU A 77 -11.83 -3.60 0.01
C GLU A 77 -10.97 -4.87 -0.14
N ARG A 78 -11.32 -5.90 0.61
CA ARG A 78 -10.71 -7.21 0.48
C ARG A 78 -11.41 -7.97 -0.65
N VAL A 79 -10.62 -8.44 -1.61
CA VAL A 79 -11.12 -9.11 -2.80
C VAL A 79 -10.45 -10.46 -3.01
N PHE A 80 -11.14 -11.32 -3.71
CA PHE A 80 -10.57 -12.54 -4.25
C PHE A 80 -10.19 -12.26 -5.70
N ILE A 81 -8.97 -12.62 -6.08
CA ILE A 81 -8.41 -12.37 -7.40
C ILE A 81 -8.05 -13.70 -8.07
N GLN A 82 -8.28 -13.79 -9.38
CA GLN A 82 -8.00 -14.99 -10.15
C GLN A 82 -7.35 -14.63 -11.49
N PHE A 83 -6.32 -15.40 -11.86
CA PHE A 83 -5.65 -15.29 -13.15
C PHE A 83 -5.22 -16.67 -13.63
N LYS A 84 -5.68 -17.09 -14.81
CA LYS A 84 -5.35 -18.39 -15.45
C LYS A 84 -5.44 -19.58 -14.50
N GLY A 85 -6.51 -19.65 -13.71
CA GLY A 85 -6.76 -20.73 -12.76
C GLY A 85 -5.97 -20.67 -11.45
N LYS A 86 -5.06 -19.70 -11.30
CA LYS A 86 -4.44 -19.38 -10.01
C LYS A 86 -5.26 -18.31 -9.30
N ASN A 87 -5.30 -18.38 -7.98
CA ASN A 87 -6.07 -17.46 -7.16
C ASN A 87 -5.30 -16.99 -5.93
N ASP A 88 -5.64 -15.81 -5.43
CA ASP A 88 -5.13 -15.28 -4.17
C ASP A 88 -6.17 -14.31 -3.56
N MET A 89 -6.01 -14.00 -2.29
CA MET A 89 -6.77 -12.95 -1.63
C MET A 89 -5.89 -11.70 -1.52
N ALA A 90 -6.43 -10.55 -1.92
CA ALA A 90 -5.73 -9.29 -1.89
C ALA A 90 -6.61 -8.17 -1.34
N TYR A 91 -5.99 -7.05 -1.02
CA TYR A 91 -6.69 -5.79 -0.79
C TYR A 91 -6.58 -4.96 -2.06
N ILE A 92 -7.74 -4.59 -2.62
CA ILE A 92 -7.80 -3.65 -3.72
C ILE A 92 -7.95 -2.23 -3.18
N LYS A 93 -7.24 -1.31 -3.78
CA LYS A 93 -7.32 0.12 -3.49
C LYS A 93 -7.77 0.84 -4.75
N GLY A 94 -9.03 1.26 -4.78
CA GLY A 94 -9.55 2.17 -5.81
C GLY A 94 -9.13 3.59 -5.47
N VAL A 95 -8.51 4.28 -6.41
CA VAL A 95 -7.91 5.61 -6.21
C VAL A 95 -8.45 6.61 -7.22
N ASP A 96 -8.51 7.88 -6.83
CA ASP A 96 -8.83 8.97 -7.74
C ASP A 96 -7.58 9.50 -8.46
N THR A 97 -7.77 10.45 -9.38
CA THR A 97 -6.67 11.05 -10.16
C THR A 97 -5.70 11.91 -9.33
N GLN A 98 -6.00 12.16 -8.07
CA GLN A 98 -5.13 12.94 -7.17
C GLN A 98 -4.20 12.04 -6.35
N TYR A 99 -4.41 10.71 -6.39
CA TYR A 99 -3.69 9.77 -5.56
C TYR A 99 -2.18 9.81 -5.79
N ASP A 100 -1.76 9.85 -7.03
CA ASP A 100 -0.36 9.89 -7.44
C ASP A 100 0.35 11.18 -6.99
N TYR A 101 -0.41 12.26 -6.93
CA TYR A 101 0.09 13.53 -6.41
C TYR A 101 0.26 13.54 -4.88
N VAL A 102 -0.65 12.85 -4.16
CA VAL A 102 -0.59 12.71 -2.69
C VAL A 102 0.48 11.70 -2.26
N ASN A 103 0.62 10.61 -3.04
CA ASN A 103 1.56 9.54 -2.77
C ASN A 103 2.44 9.33 -4.00
N PRO A 104 3.63 9.92 -4.06
CA PRO A 104 4.53 9.77 -5.20
C PRO A 104 4.95 8.32 -5.38
N THR A 105 4.29 7.64 -6.32
CA THR A 105 4.40 6.20 -6.56
C THR A 105 5.51 5.81 -7.52
N ASP A 106 6.10 6.76 -8.23
CA ASP A 106 7.11 6.55 -9.29
C ASP A 106 8.32 5.74 -8.82
N SER A 107 8.74 5.93 -7.55
CA SER A 107 9.93 5.28 -7.00
C SER A 107 9.74 3.78 -6.69
N ILE A 108 8.49 3.29 -6.69
CA ILE A 108 8.17 1.89 -6.35
C ILE A 108 7.69 1.08 -7.53
N LEU A 109 7.47 1.72 -8.68
CA LEU A 109 7.01 1.06 -9.88
C LEU A 109 8.16 0.35 -10.60
N ILE A 110 8.01 -0.95 -10.83
CA ILE A 110 8.98 -1.71 -11.64
C ILE A 110 8.90 -1.31 -13.11
N SER A 111 7.72 -0.90 -13.59
CA SER A 111 7.46 -0.61 -15.01
C SER A 111 7.40 0.86 -15.36
N GLU A 112 7.74 1.76 -14.47
CA GLU A 112 7.74 3.23 -14.64
C GLU A 112 6.41 3.83 -15.16
N ALA A 113 5.31 3.07 -15.10
CA ALA A 113 4.01 3.53 -15.58
C ALA A 113 2.94 3.36 -14.49
N TRP A 114 2.33 4.47 -14.09
CA TRP A 114 1.16 4.49 -13.25
C TRP A 114 -0.12 4.26 -14.06
N LEU A 115 -1.25 4.15 -13.37
CA LEU A 115 -2.57 3.93 -13.97
C LEU A 115 -2.97 5.09 -14.89
N VAL A 116 -3.49 4.76 -16.07
CA VAL A 116 -4.08 5.75 -16.96
C VAL A 116 -5.56 5.88 -16.64
N PRO A 117 -6.07 7.09 -16.37
CA PRO A 117 -7.48 7.31 -16.09
C PRO A 117 -8.39 6.73 -17.19
N ASN A 118 -9.51 6.13 -16.77
CA ASN A 118 -10.51 5.52 -17.66
C ASN A 118 -10.03 4.31 -18.48
N LYS A 119 -8.93 3.66 -18.06
CA LYS A 119 -8.55 2.36 -18.58
C LYS A 119 -8.75 1.26 -17.54
N SER A 120 -9.03 0.04 -18.01
CA SER A 120 -9.11 -1.16 -17.18
C SER A 120 -7.71 -1.69 -16.88
N GLU A 121 -6.97 -0.94 -16.08
CA GLU A 121 -5.59 -1.25 -15.68
C GLU A 121 -5.51 -1.39 -14.16
N VAL A 122 -4.59 -2.21 -13.70
CA VAL A 122 -4.31 -2.41 -12.28
C VAL A 122 -2.81 -2.46 -12.04
N VAL A 123 -2.35 -1.80 -10.99
CA VAL A 123 -1.00 -1.96 -10.45
C VAL A 123 -1.07 -3.02 -9.36
N ILE A 124 -0.25 -4.06 -9.49
CA ILE A 124 -0.26 -5.20 -8.59
C ILE A 124 1.07 -5.33 -7.87
N GLY A 125 1.02 -5.65 -6.59
CA GLY A 125 2.22 -5.90 -5.79
C GLY A 125 3.02 -7.09 -6.31
N TYR A 126 4.34 -6.99 -6.32
CA TYR A 126 5.27 -8.01 -6.82
C TYR A 126 5.03 -9.41 -6.23
N GLY A 127 4.76 -9.49 -4.92
CA GLY A 127 4.46 -10.77 -4.27
C GLY A 127 3.20 -11.45 -4.81
N THR A 128 2.14 -10.70 -5.03
CA THR A 128 0.88 -11.19 -5.61
C THR A 128 1.05 -11.54 -7.09
N SER A 129 1.77 -10.71 -7.84
CA SER A 129 2.13 -10.98 -9.24
C SER A 129 2.83 -12.34 -9.38
N ASN A 130 3.83 -12.62 -8.56
CA ASN A 130 4.55 -13.91 -8.56
C ASN A 130 3.63 -15.10 -8.22
N LYS A 131 2.77 -14.97 -7.22
CA LYS A 131 1.83 -16.05 -6.84
C LYS A 131 0.88 -16.39 -7.97
N LEU A 132 0.35 -15.39 -8.67
CA LEU A 132 -0.55 -15.56 -9.79
C LEU A 132 0.17 -15.94 -11.09
N GLY A 133 1.49 -15.71 -11.16
CA GLY A 133 2.29 -15.87 -12.38
C GLY A 133 1.99 -14.80 -13.43
N LEU A 134 1.67 -13.60 -12.96
CA LEU A 134 1.51 -12.41 -13.80
C LEU A 134 2.87 -11.83 -14.16
N GLY A 135 3.07 -11.53 -15.44
CA GLY A 135 4.22 -10.74 -15.91
C GLY A 135 3.93 -9.24 -15.88
N VAL A 136 4.97 -8.45 -16.00
CA VAL A 136 4.82 -7.00 -16.21
C VAL A 136 4.20 -6.78 -17.60
N ARG A 137 3.09 -6.01 -17.66
CA ARG A 137 2.32 -5.79 -18.88
C ARG A 137 1.88 -7.10 -19.57
N ASP A 138 1.39 -8.04 -18.76
CA ASP A 138 0.89 -9.32 -19.26
C ASP A 138 -0.50 -9.14 -19.88
N TYR A 139 -0.57 -9.21 -21.20
CA TYR A 139 -1.82 -9.16 -21.97
C TYR A 139 -2.35 -10.54 -22.35
N SER A 140 -1.81 -11.61 -21.77
CA SER A 140 -2.16 -12.99 -22.11
C SER A 140 -3.48 -13.48 -21.49
N GLY A 141 -4.14 -12.67 -20.70
CA GLY A 141 -5.41 -12.97 -20.04
C GLY A 141 -5.95 -11.77 -19.25
N LEU A 142 -7.16 -11.92 -18.75
CA LEU A 142 -7.78 -10.93 -17.85
C LEU A 142 -7.58 -11.36 -16.41
N LEU A 143 -7.27 -10.40 -15.57
CA LEU A 143 -7.31 -10.55 -14.12
C LEU A 143 -8.77 -10.42 -13.69
N GLU A 144 -9.32 -11.47 -13.10
CA GLU A 144 -10.69 -11.46 -12.60
C GLU A 144 -10.70 -11.03 -11.12
N LEU A 145 -11.54 -10.05 -10.82
CA LEU A 145 -11.72 -9.51 -9.48
C LEU A 145 -13.10 -9.90 -8.96
N PHE A 146 -13.15 -10.53 -7.80
CA PHE A 146 -14.39 -10.87 -7.11
C PHE A 146 -14.52 -9.98 -5.88
N VAL A 147 -15.34 -8.96 -6.01
CA VAL A 147 -15.58 -7.97 -4.97
C VAL A 147 -16.82 -8.36 -4.16
N PRO A 148 -16.74 -8.44 -2.82
CA PRO A 148 -17.91 -8.71 -2.00
C PRO A 148 -18.98 -7.64 -2.18
N LYS A 149 -20.22 -8.04 -2.42
CA LYS A 149 -21.34 -7.11 -2.49
C LYS A 149 -21.60 -6.49 -1.11
N PRO A 150 -21.98 -5.21 -1.04
CA PRO A 150 -22.33 -4.59 0.22
C PRO A 150 -23.57 -5.30 0.80
N GLY A 151 -23.48 -5.74 2.04
CA GLY A 151 -24.55 -6.44 2.74
C GLY A 151 -24.15 -6.84 4.14
N ALA A 152 -25.13 -7.12 5.00
CA ALA A 152 -24.92 -7.69 6.32
C ALA A 152 -25.26 -9.19 6.25
N GLY A 153 -24.25 -10.05 6.15
CA GLY A 153 -24.45 -11.49 6.14
C GLY A 153 -23.13 -12.26 6.04
N GLN A 154 -23.20 -13.55 6.33
CA GLN A 154 -22.09 -14.45 6.05
C GLN A 154 -22.11 -14.78 4.54
N ILE A 155 -20.92 -14.86 3.96
CA ILE A 155 -20.74 -15.26 2.57
C ILE A 155 -21.30 -16.71 2.41
N ASP A 156 -22.23 -16.90 1.47
CA ASP A 156 -22.77 -18.21 1.15
C ASP A 156 -21.74 -19.01 0.35
N ILE A 157 -21.10 -19.96 1.02
CA ILE A 157 -20.06 -20.80 0.43
C ILE A 157 -20.62 -21.70 -0.70
N LEU A 158 -21.93 -21.97 -0.69
CA LEU A 158 -22.59 -22.82 -1.69
C LEU A 158 -22.96 -22.05 -2.97
N ASN A 159 -23.14 -20.72 -2.87
CA ASN A 159 -23.48 -19.87 -4.01
C ASN A 159 -22.66 -18.56 -3.99
N PRO A 160 -21.34 -18.62 -4.21
CA PRO A 160 -20.47 -17.45 -4.11
C PRO A 160 -20.82 -16.34 -5.12
N SER A 161 -21.38 -16.66 -6.28
CA SER A 161 -21.82 -15.69 -7.27
C SER A 161 -22.94 -14.76 -6.80
N LYS A 162 -23.65 -15.12 -5.74
CA LYS A 162 -24.69 -14.27 -5.14
C LYS A 162 -24.09 -13.12 -4.32
N ASP A 163 -22.97 -13.40 -3.66
CA ASP A 163 -22.34 -12.49 -2.69
C ASP A 163 -21.16 -11.72 -3.27
N PHE A 164 -20.70 -12.07 -4.47
CA PHE A 164 -19.61 -11.41 -5.16
C PHE A 164 -20.09 -10.77 -6.48
N SER A 165 -19.57 -9.60 -6.80
CA SER A 165 -19.58 -9.03 -8.14
C SER A 165 -18.28 -9.41 -8.84
N LYS A 166 -18.38 -9.86 -10.08
CA LYS A 166 -17.21 -10.17 -10.93
C LYS A 166 -16.96 -8.98 -11.84
N GLU A 167 -15.75 -8.48 -11.79
CA GLU A 167 -15.21 -7.41 -12.63
C GLU A 167 -14.02 -7.93 -13.45
#